data_3dd8f29aea03a9716245777a6a4d26d2
#
_entry.id   3dd8f29aea03a9716245777a6a4d26d2
#
_cell.length_a   1.000
_cell.length_b   1.000
_cell.length_c   1.000
_cell.angle_alpha   90.00
_cell.angle_beta   90.00
_cell.angle_gamma   90.00
#
_symmetry.space_group_name_H-M   'P 1'
#
loop_
_entity.id
_entity.type
_entity.pdbx_description
1 polymer ?
#
loop_
_entity_poly.entity_id
_entity_poly.type
_entity_poly.pdbx_seq_one_letter_code
_entity_poly.pdbx_strand_id
1 'polypeptide(L)'
;MEHFPDKDTSVDRISNLPDYLLCHILSFLPTNEAVVTTILSSRWKPLWTLIPKLDLEDNSISDRTVYSVLAQHAAPVLQNFTLSWRSPCRTSHLNKWVHTAMSRNVQQLDLQIECGRLFELPHTVFHCKTLVVLELSGEIKLDPPPSFQLPSLKILRLYEICYISHNSFSSLCSACPILEDLKVLRDDTDNVTNFKINVPTLKRLYIELVSCLTGEPPDFKVEIYAPVLEYFRFYGDLRNIVFLEKLAHLVEAHIDVHTDNDWVRVFEFYYGDRVFKLLKELNNAKFLSIFPGDKEVGVRPHFIFWHVFLSFFVDEYC
;
A
#
# COMPACT_ATOMS: atom_id res chain seq x y z
N MET A 1 67.00 -13.36 17.30
CA MET A 1 66.30 -13.05 16.03
C MET A 1 65.00 -13.78 16.07
N GLU A 2 63.97 -13.13 16.60
CA GLU A 2 62.61 -13.68 16.67
C GLU A 2 61.95 -13.46 15.31
N HIS A 3 61.53 -14.55 14.69
CA HIS A 3 60.81 -14.57 13.44
C HIS A 3 59.32 -14.26 13.76
N PHE A 4 58.87 -13.03 13.46
CA PHE A 4 57.45 -12.71 13.49
C PHE A 4 56.77 -13.49 12.37
N PRO A 5 55.70 -14.22 12.64
CA PRO A 5 54.92 -14.91 11.61
C PRO A 5 54.26 -13.89 10.70
N ASP A 6 54.28 -14.22 9.45
CA ASP A 6 53.77 -13.48 8.29
C ASP A 6 52.33 -13.01 8.52
N LYS A 7 52.06 -11.78 8.08
CA LYS A 7 50.72 -11.18 8.03
C LYS A 7 49.76 -12.13 7.33
N ASP A 8 48.74 -12.53 8.06
CA ASP A 8 47.55 -13.17 7.55
C ASP A 8 47.01 -12.28 6.42
N THR A 9 47.33 -12.63 5.18
CA THR A 9 46.76 -12.00 3.99
C THR A 9 45.32 -12.43 3.96
N SER A 10 44.43 -11.62 4.53
CA SER A 10 42.98 -11.84 4.46
C SER A 10 42.59 -11.95 2.98
N VAL A 11 42.38 -13.17 2.53
CA VAL A 11 41.92 -13.44 1.16
C VAL A 11 40.59 -12.72 0.96
N ASP A 12 40.55 -11.81 0.01
CA ASP A 12 39.30 -11.13 -0.39
C ASP A 12 38.32 -12.18 -1.00
N ARG A 13 37.54 -12.79 -0.12
CA ARG A 13 36.59 -13.85 -0.49
C ARG A 13 35.40 -13.32 -1.26
N ILE A 14 34.98 -12.06 -1.03
CA ILE A 14 33.82 -11.46 -1.65
C ILE A 14 34.13 -11.18 -3.12
N SER A 15 35.28 -10.54 -3.42
CA SER A 15 35.68 -10.26 -4.80
C SER A 15 35.91 -11.52 -5.65
N ASN A 16 36.04 -12.69 -5.03
CA ASN A 16 36.14 -13.97 -5.75
C ASN A 16 34.78 -14.59 -6.14
N LEU A 17 33.66 -14.04 -5.65
CA LEU A 17 32.32 -14.53 -6.01
C LEU A 17 32.00 -14.22 -7.49
N PRO A 18 31.26 -15.09 -8.17
CA PRO A 18 30.70 -14.79 -9.50
C PRO A 18 29.81 -13.55 -9.52
N ASP A 19 29.76 -12.83 -10.63
CA ASP A 19 29.02 -11.56 -10.76
C ASP A 19 27.53 -11.71 -10.43
N TYR A 20 26.89 -12.83 -10.76
CA TYR A 20 25.47 -13.05 -10.43
C TYR A 20 25.22 -13.12 -8.91
N LEU A 21 26.18 -13.65 -8.12
CA LEU A 21 26.07 -13.64 -6.65
C LEU A 21 26.32 -12.23 -6.09
N LEU A 22 27.28 -11.50 -6.66
CA LEU A 22 27.51 -10.11 -6.29
C LEU A 22 26.28 -9.24 -6.59
N CYS A 23 25.67 -9.37 -7.76
CA CYS A 23 24.43 -8.70 -8.11
C CYS A 23 23.29 -9.09 -7.16
N HIS A 24 23.19 -10.36 -6.77
CA HIS A 24 22.21 -10.80 -5.80
C HIS A 24 22.43 -10.18 -4.41
N ILE A 25 23.65 -10.13 -3.93
CA ILE A 25 24.01 -9.44 -2.67
C ILE A 25 23.66 -7.95 -2.77
N LEU A 26 24.04 -7.29 -3.85
CA LEU A 26 23.75 -5.88 -4.07
C LEU A 26 22.24 -5.58 -4.18
N SER A 27 21.43 -6.55 -4.59
CA SER A 27 19.96 -6.37 -4.70
C SER A 27 19.26 -6.18 -3.34
N PHE A 28 19.92 -6.52 -2.24
CA PHE A 28 19.42 -6.25 -0.88
C PHE A 28 19.70 -4.83 -0.41
N LEU A 29 20.56 -4.09 -1.10
CA LEU A 29 20.90 -2.71 -0.77
C LEU A 29 19.97 -1.72 -1.47
N PRO A 30 19.75 -0.52 -0.90
CA PRO A 30 19.23 0.62 -1.64
C PRO A 30 20.15 0.95 -2.83
N THR A 31 19.59 1.54 -3.89
CA THR A 31 20.35 1.79 -5.13
C THR A 31 21.58 2.71 -4.89
N ASN A 32 21.45 3.73 -4.05
CA ASN A 32 22.56 4.61 -3.69
C ASN A 32 23.74 3.86 -3.05
N GLU A 33 23.46 2.93 -2.13
CA GLU A 33 24.48 2.10 -1.49
C GLU A 33 25.11 1.12 -2.48
N ALA A 34 24.32 0.50 -3.34
CA ALA A 34 24.81 -0.37 -4.40
C ALA A 34 25.75 0.41 -5.35
N VAL A 35 25.43 1.65 -5.69
CA VAL A 35 26.32 2.54 -6.49
C VAL A 35 27.60 2.85 -5.74
N VAL A 36 27.58 3.09 -4.43
CA VAL A 36 28.80 3.36 -3.63
C VAL A 36 29.79 2.20 -3.70
N THR A 37 29.36 0.95 -3.86
CA THR A 37 30.26 -0.20 -3.99
C THR A 37 31.19 -0.11 -5.21
N THR A 38 30.92 0.77 -6.18
CA THR A 38 31.78 1.03 -7.35
C THR A 38 33.19 1.50 -6.99
N ILE A 39 33.38 2.02 -5.77
CA ILE A 39 34.69 2.42 -5.26
C ILE A 39 35.61 1.24 -4.95
N LEU A 40 35.06 0.03 -4.73
CA LEU A 40 35.83 -1.14 -4.32
C LEU A 40 36.84 -1.59 -5.40
N SER A 41 36.40 -1.67 -6.65
CA SER A 41 37.25 -1.95 -7.78
C SER A 41 36.55 -1.70 -9.12
N SER A 42 37.28 -1.77 -10.23
CA SER A 42 36.71 -1.66 -11.58
C SER A 42 35.68 -2.74 -11.90
N ARG A 43 35.80 -3.92 -11.29
CA ARG A 43 34.84 -5.02 -11.43
C ARG A 43 33.45 -4.68 -10.87
N TRP A 44 33.39 -3.92 -9.77
CA TRP A 44 32.12 -3.55 -9.13
C TRP A 44 31.35 -2.46 -9.88
N LYS A 45 32.02 -1.69 -10.72
CA LYS A 45 31.43 -0.55 -11.44
C LYS A 45 30.16 -0.92 -12.24
N PRO A 46 30.11 -2.01 -13.02
CA PRO A 46 28.90 -2.34 -13.79
C PRO A 46 27.84 -3.10 -12.98
N LEU A 47 28.19 -3.68 -11.81
CA LEU A 47 27.29 -4.64 -11.15
C LEU A 47 25.96 -4.04 -10.72
N TRP A 48 25.95 -2.82 -10.17
CA TRP A 48 24.71 -2.16 -9.76
C TRP A 48 23.77 -1.92 -10.96
N THR A 49 24.30 -1.73 -12.15
CA THR A 49 23.47 -1.52 -13.35
C THR A 49 22.72 -2.76 -13.81
N LEU A 50 23.12 -3.93 -13.34
CA LEU A 50 22.57 -5.23 -13.69
C LEU A 50 21.53 -5.73 -12.65
N ILE A 51 21.37 -5.02 -11.53
CA ILE A 51 20.41 -5.40 -10.48
C ILE A 51 18.99 -5.13 -11.00
N PRO A 52 18.05 -6.10 -10.92
CA PRO A 52 16.69 -5.93 -11.43
C PRO A 52 15.80 -5.07 -10.52
N LYS A 53 16.41 -4.20 -9.71
CA LYS A 53 15.74 -3.32 -8.75
C LYS A 53 16.32 -1.92 -8.84
N LEU A 54 15.48 -0.91 -8.85
CA LEU A 54 15.85 0.48 -8.61
C LEU A 54 15.00 1.04 -7.46
N ASP A 55 15.68 1.63 -6.48
CA ASP A 55 15.11 2.23 -5.29
C ASP A 55 15.68 3.65 -5.19
N LEU A 56 14.85 4.64 -5.47
CA LEU A 56 15.25 6.04 -5.67
C LEU A 56 14.52 6.93 -4.66
N GLU A 57 15.29 7.53 -3.75
CA GLU A 57 14.78 8.45 -2.74
C GLU A 57 15.44 9.83 -2.92
N ASP A 58 14.64 10.91 -2.89
CA ASP A 58 15.13 12.29 -3.09
C ASP A 58 15.99 12.82 -1.95
N ASN A 59 15.97 12.18 -0.78
CA ASN A 59 16.83 12.52 0.35
C ASN A 59 18.33 12.48 0.00
N SER A 60 18.72 11.71 -1.01
CA SER A 60 20.11 11.41 -1.37
C SER A 60 20.47 11.78 -2.81
N ILE A 61 19.47 12.08 -3.65
CA ILE A 61 19.70 12.26 -5.09
C ILE A 61 18.95 13.47 -5.67
N SER A 62 19.51 14.08 -6.70
CA SER A 62 18.85 15.12 -7.47
C SER A 62 18.09 14.52 -8.66
N ASP A 63 17.20 15.32 -9.27
CA ASP A 63 16.50 14.96 -10.51
C ASP A 63 17.48 14.56 -11.64
N ARG A 64 18.63 15.22 -11.75
CA ARG A 64 19.69 14.88 -12.72
C ARG A 64 20.28 13.50 -12.44
N THR A 65 20.43 13.15 -11.17
CA THR A 65 20.93 11.83 -10.76
C THR A 65 19.95 10.74 -11.16
N VAL A 66 18.63 10.94 -10.98
CA VAL A 66 17.61 9.98 -11.43
C VAL A 66 17.71 9.71 -12.94
N TYR A 67 17.85 10.76 -13.76
CA TYR A 67 18.07 10.59 -15.20
C TYR A 67 19.31 9.79 -15.51
N SER A 68 20.43 10.07 -14.80
CA SER A 68 21.70 9.37 -14.99
C SER A 68 21.59 7.89 -14.60
N VAL A 69 20.95 7.59 -13.47
CA VAL A 69 20.72 6.21 -13.00
C VAL A 69 19.87 5.44 -14.01
N LEU A 70 18.74 5.98 -14.42
CA LEU A 70 17.85 5.34 -15.39
C LEU A 70 18.52 5.10 -16.76
N ALA A 71 19.40 6.01 -17.19
CA ALA A 71 20.13 5.89 -18.45
C ALA A 71 21.25 4.84 -18.37
N GLN A 72 21.93 4.70 -17.23
CA GLN A 72 23.03 3.75 -17.04
C GLN A 72 22.54 2.35 -16.67
N HIS A 73 21.35 2.23 -16.11
CA HIS A 73 20.82 0.96 -15.68
C HIS A 73 20.58 0.02 -16.87
N ALA A 74 21.28 -1.11 -16.89
CA ALA A 74 21.41 -2.02 -18.02
C ALA A 74 20.68 -3.36 -17.84
N ALA A 75 20.04 -3.61 -16.68
CA ALA A 75 19.28 -4.84 -16.48
C ALA A 75 18.18 -4.98 -17.57
N PRO A 76 18.06 -6.14 -18.22
CA PRO A 76 17.09 -6.35 -19.30
C PRO A 76 15.64 -6.27 -18.81
N VAL A 77 15.41 -6.61 -17.55
CA VAL A 77 14.11 -6.51 -16.87
C VAL A 77 14.31 -5.72 -15.58
N LEU A 78 13.46 -4.73 -15.36
CA LEU A 78 13.39 -4.00 -14.11
C LEU A 78 12.22 -4.57 -13.29
N GLN A 79 12.51 -5.53 -12.40
CA GLN A 79 11.47 -6.18 -11.61
C GLN A 79 10.83 -5.21 -10.63
N ASN A 80 11.63 -4.46 -9.88
CA ASN A 80 11.18 -3.56 -8.83
C ASN A 80 11.60 -2.12 -9.12
N PHE A 81 10.64 -1.20 -9.11
CA PHE A 81 10.90 0.22 -9.19
C PHE A 81 10.20 0.94 -8.04
N THR A 82 10.99 1.50 -7.13
CA THR A 82 10.55 2.35 -6.03
C THR A 82 11.02 3.77 -6.27
N LEU A 83 10.10 4.74 -6.14
CA LEU A 83 10.38 6.16 -6.24
C LEU A 83 9.72 6.90 -5.08
N SER A 84 10.51 7.36 -4.12
CA SER A 84 10.07 8.23 -3.03
C SER A 84 10.55 9.66 -3.29
N TRP A 85 9.62 10.58 -3.56
CA TRP A 85 9.94 11.95 -3.94
C TRP A 85 9.14 12.97 -3.14
N ARG A 86 9.81 13.75 -2.30
CA ARG A 86 9.22 14.76 -1.41
C ARG A 86 9.62 16.19 -1.77
N SER A 87 10.69 16.34 -2.52
CA SER A 87 11.16 17.67 -2.94
C SER A 87 10.31 18.25 -4.07
N PRO A 88 10.15 19.57 -4.16
CA PRO A 88 9.45 20.18 -5.28
C PRO A 88 10.03 19.75 -6.62
N CYS A 89 9.21 19.16 -7.46
CA CYS A 89 9.61 18.62 -8.76
C CYS A 89 8.58 18.98 -9.84
N ARG A 90 9.03 19.04 -11.08
CA ARG A 90 8.11 19.15 -12.22
C ARG A 90 7.46 17.79 -12.49
N THR A 91 6.15 17.75 -12.58
CA THR A 91 5.40 16.52 -12.89
C THR A 91 5.86 15.86 -14.20
N SER A 92 6.39 16.63 -15.15
CA SER A 92 6.99 16.11 -16.39
C SER A 92 8.24 15.25 -16.15
N HIS A 93 9.02 15.49 -15.09
CA HIS A 93 10.15 14.65 -14.71
C HIS A 93 9.65 13.32 -14.14
N LEU A 94 8.72 13.37 -13.18
CA LEU A 94 8.09 12.18 -12.61
C LEU A 94 7.47 11.30 -13.70
N ASN A 95 6.70 11.89 -14.61
CA ASN A 95 6.11 11.19 -15.75
C ASN A 95 7.16 10.46 -16.58
N LYS A 96 8.27 11.13 -16.89
CA LYS A 96 9.35 10.55 -17.70
C LYS A 96 10.07 9.42 -16.99
N TRP A 97 10.31 9.55 -15.68
CA TRP A 97 10.96 8.50 -14.89
C TRP A 97 10.08 7.25 -14.79
N VAL A 98 8.81 7.43 -14.41
CA VAL A 98 7.84 6.33 -14.33
C VAL A 98 7.66 5.67 -15.71
N HIS A 99 7.49 6.45 -16.77
CA HIS A 99 7.37 5.91 -18.14
C HIS A 99 8.60 5.09 -18.53
N THR A 100 9.82 5.59 -18.21
CA THR A 100 11.07 4.87 -18.53
C THR A 100 11.16 3.56 -17.75
N ALA A 101 10.75 3.53 -16.47
CA ALA A 101 10.69 2.31 -15.68
C ALA A 101 9.66 1.33 -16.25
N MET A 102 8.44 1.79 -16.53
CA MET A 102 7.35 0.95 -17.04
C MET A 102 7.64 0.30 -18.40
N SER A 103 8.49 0.94 -19.25
CA SER A 103 8.93 0.35 -20.52
C SER A 103 9.80 -0.90 -20.37
N ARG A 104 10.21 -1.25 -19.14
CA ARG A 104 11.11 -2.37 -18.81
C ARG A 104 10.40 -3.55 -18.12
N ASN A 105 9.09 -3.71 -18.33
CA ASN A 105 8.31 -4.82 -17.78
C ASN A 105 8.36 -4.92 -16.25
N VAL A 106 8.15 -3.81 -15.55
CA VAL A 106 8.10 -3.74 -14.09
C VAL A 106 7.06 -4.70 -13.54
N GLN A 107 7.42 -5.41 -12.47
CA GLN A 107 6.53 -6.31 -11.73
C GLN A 107 6.05 -5.69 -10.42
N GLN A 108 6.86 -4.84 -9.79
CA GLN A 108 6.52 -4.13 -8.56
C GLN A 108 6.80 -2.64 -8.75
N LEU A 109 5.76 -1.83 -8.68
CA LEU A 109 5.83 -0.37 -8.74
C LEU A 109 5.40 0.21 -7.41
N ASP A 110 6.28 0.97 -6.78
CA ASP A 110 6.02 1.73 -5.56
C ASP A 110 6.33 3.22 -5.81
N LEU A 111 5.31 4.07 -5.69
CA LEU A 111 5.42 5.50 -5.88
C LEU A 111 4.93 6.24 -4.64
N GLN A 112 5.81 6.98 -3.99
CA GLN A 112 5.53 7.85 -2.85
C GLN A 112 5.82 9.29 -3.25
N ILE A 113 4.79 10.08 -3.55
CA ILE A 113 4.94 11.42 -4.12
C ILE A 113 4.31 12.46 -3.19
N GLU A 114 5.14 13.35 -2.63
CA GLU A 114 4.74 14.43 -1.72
C GLU A 114 5.42 15.75 -2.14
N CYS A 115 5.30 16.15 -3.40
CA CYS A 115 6.07 17.26 -3.97
C CYS A 115 5.32 18.61 -3.99
N GLY A 116 4.22 18.74 -3.27
CA GLY A 116 3.38 19.94 -3.19
C GLY A 116 2.48 20.15 -4.41
N ARG A 117 2.34 19.13 -5.27
CA ARG A 117 1.48 19.19 -6.46
C ARG A 117 0.97 17.79 -6.81
N LEU A 118 -0.31 17.71 -7.17
CA LEU A 118 -0.89 16.47 -7.64
C LEU A 118 -0.17 15.94 -8.89
N PHE A 119 0.32 14.72 -8.79
CA PHE A 119 0.96 13.99 -9.87
C PHE A 119 -0.06 13.05 -10.52
N GLU A 120 -0.36 13.29 -11.79
CA GLU A 120 -1.22 12.41 -12.57
C GLU A 120 -0.47 11.15 -12.98
N LEU A 121 -1.01 9.98 -12.58
CA LEU A 121 -0.38 8.69 -12.85
C LEU A 121 -0.34 8.44 -14.38
N PRO A 122 0.85 8.17 -14.97
CA PRO A 122 0.96 7.93 -16.41
C PRO A 122 0.11 6.76 -16.88
N HIS A 123 -0.57 6.93 -18.01
CA HIS A 123 -1.41 5.87 -18.62
C HIS A 123 -0.65 4.56 -18.88
N THR A 124 0.67 4.61 -19.03
CA THR A 124 1.51 3.42 -19.20
C THR A 124 1.43 2.45 -18.03
N VAL A 125 1.15 2.93 -16.80
CA VAL A 125 0.94 2.08 -15.63
C VAL A 125 -0.28 1.20 -15.81
N PHE A 126 -1.38 1.76 -16.32
CA PHE A 126 -2.64 1.04 -16.54
C PHE A 126 -2.60 0.00 -17.67
N HIS A 127 -1.54 0.03 -18.51
CA HIS A 127 -1.37 -0.90 -19.64
C HIS A 127 -0.26 -1.94 -19.38
N CYS A 128 0.32 -1.94 -18.18
CA CYS A 128 1.41 -2.86 -17.82
C CYS A 128 0.87 -4.27 -17.55
N LYS A 129 1.20 -5.22 -18.39
CA LYS A 129 0.75 -6.61 -18.26
C LYS A 129 1.55 -7.43 -17.25
N THR A 130 2.72 -6.95 -16.85
CA THR A 130 3.64 -7.65 -15.95
C THR A 130 3.52 -7.21 -14.49
N LEU A 131 2.75 -6.15 -14.23
CA LEU A 131 2.63 -5.58 -12.89
C LEU A 131 1.89 -6.53 -11.95
N VAL A 132 2.56 -6.94 -10.87
CA VAL A 132 2.05 -7.84 -9.84
C VAL A 132 1.70 -7.08 -8.56
N VAL A 133 2.51 -6.07 -8.21
CA VAL A 133 2.33 -5.21 -7.05
C VAL A 133 2.30 -3.75 -7.50
N LEU A 134 1.25 -3.04 -7.10
CA LEU A 134 1.13 -1.58 -7.27
C LEU A 134 0.91 -0.94 -5.90
N GLU A 135 1.84 -0.07 -5.52
CA GLU A 135 1.75 0.73 -4.30
C GLU A 135 1.86 2.20 -4.65
N LEU A 136 0.86 2.98 -4.25
CA LEU A 136 0.77 4.42 -4.53
C LEU A 136 0.50 5.17 -3.23
N SER A 137 1.25 6.23 -2.96
CA SER A 137 1.11 7.03 -1.75
C SER A 137 1.27 8.53 -2.02
N GLY A 138 0.44 9.35 -1.36
CA GLY A 138 0.54 10.79 -1.30
C GLY A 138 -0.15 11.51 -2.47
N GLU A 139 0.44 12.59 -2.95
CA GLU A 139 -0.14 13.52 -3.92
C GLU A 139 -0.30 12.94 -5.33
N ILE A 140 -0.85 11.72 -5.43
CA ILE A 140 -1.09 11.03 -6.70
C ILE A 140 -2.56 11.14 -7.08
N LYS A 141 -2.79 11.62 -8.31
CA LYS A 141 -4.11 11.70 -8.93
C LYS A 141 -4.40 10.45 -9.74
N LEU A 142 -5.41 9.70 -9.31
CA LEU A 142 -5.83 8.47 -9.97
C LEU A 142 -6.95 8.76 -10.99
N ASP A 143 -6.60 8.71 -12.26
CA ASP A 143 -7.51 8.88 -13.41
C ASP A 143 -7.32 7.72 -14.41
N PRO A 144 -7.93 6.55 -14.14
CA PRO A 144 -7.81 5.43 -15.06
C PRO A 144 -8.46 5.72 -16.40
N PRO A 145 -7.84 5.31 -17.52
CA PRO A 145 -8.47 5.43 -18.84
C PRO A 145 -9.75 4.58 -18.92
N PRO A 146 -10.67 4.89 -19.86
CA PRO A 146 -11.95 4.21 -19.97
C PRO A 146 -11.86 2.69 -20.21
N SER A 147 -10.75 2.24 -20.79
CA SER A 147 -10.50 0.82 -21.07
C SER A 147 -9.04 0.47 -20.80
N PHE A 148 -8.83 -0.39 -19.82
CA PHE A 148 -7.51 -0.89 -19.46
C PHE A 148 -7.63 -2.22 -18.72
N GLN A 149 -6.53 -2.94 -18.58
CA GLN A 149 -6.45 -4.17 -17.79
C GLN A 149 -5.07 -4.35 -17.16
N LEU A 150 -5.07 -4.76 -15.91
CA LEU A 150 -3.88 -5.16 -15.16
C LEU A 150 -4.00 -6.67 -14.83
N PRO A 151 -3.78 -7.54 -15.82
CA PRO A 151 -4.12 -8.96 -15.73
C PRO A 151 -3.27 -9.74 -14.73
N SER A 152 -2.12 -9.22 -14.35
CA SER A 152 -1.18 -9.86 -13.41
C SER A 152 -1.22 -9.27 -12.01
N LEU A 153 -2.00 -8.19 -11.77
CA LEU A 153 -1.99 -7.48 -10.49
C LEU A 153 -2.65 -8.31 -9.40
N LYS A 154 -1.87 -8.61 -8.36
CA LYS A 154 -2.29 -9.38 -7.19
C LYS A 154 -2.39 -8.55 -5.92
N ILE A 155 -1.55 -7.51 -5.81
CA ILE A 155 -1.46 -6.68 -4.61
C ILE A 155 -1.62 -5.22 -5.03
N LEU A 156 -2.61 -4.55 -4.43
CA LEU A 156 -2.87 -3.13 -4.64
C LEU A 156 -2.89 -2.40 -3.29
N ARG A 157 -2.06 -1.38 -3.14
CA ARG A 157 -1.98 -0.54 -1.96
C ARG A 157 -2.11 0.92 -2.34
N LEU A 158 -3.07 1.60 -1.76
CA LEU A 158 -3.41 2.99 -2.05
C LEU A 158 -3.47 3.78 -0.74
N TYR A 159 -2.60 4.77 -0.59
CA TYR A 159 -2.48 5.58 0.62
C TYR A 159 -2.69 7.05 0.27
N GLU A 160 -3.77 7.65 0.77
CA GLU A 160 -4.09 9.08 0.60
C GLU A 160 -4.13 9.53 -0.86
N ILE A 161 -4.77 8.72 -1.71
CA ILE A 161 -4.84 8.95 -3.16
C ILE A 161 -5.99 9.89 -3.53
N CYS A 162 -5.74 10.85 -4.40
CA CYS A 162 -6.77 11.73 -4.96
C CYS A 162 -7.50 11.04 -6.13
N TYR A 163 -8.78 10.72 -5.94
CA TYR A 163 -9.64 10.14 -6.99
C TYR A 163 -10.32 11.24 -7.79
N ILE A 164 -10.24 11.21 -9.13
CA ILE A 164 -10.87 12.23 -9.99
C ILE A 164 -12.38 12.07 -10.03
N SER A 165 -12.85 10.85 -10.05
CA SER A 165 -14.28 10.54 -10.10
C SER A 165 -14.65 9.46 -9.11
N HIS A 166 -15.95 9.41 -8.76
CA HIS A 166 -16.50 8.35 -7.92
C HIS A 166 -16.25 6.93 -8.46
N ASN A 167 -16.01 6.81 -9.76
CA ASN A 167 -15.77 5.52 -10.43
C ASN A 167 -14.30 5.17 -10.59
N SER A 168 -13.36 6.10 -10.34
CA SER A 168 -11.93 5.87 -10.58
C SER A 168 -11.40 4.63 -9.86
N PHE A 169 -11.76 4.48 -8.59
CA PHE A 169 -11.36 3.32 -7.79
C PHE A 169 -12.05 2.03 -8.25
N SER A 170 -13.37 2.04 -8.44
CA SER A 170 -14.11 0.84 -8.87
C SER A 170 -13.68 0.36 -10.26
N SER A 171 -13.34 1.28 -11.16
CA SER A 171 -12.77 0.95 -12.47
C SER A 171 -11.42 0.27 -12.33
N LEU A 172 -10.55 0.76 -11.42
CA LEU A 172 -9.26 0.13 -11.14
C LEU A 172 -9.45 -1.31 -10.62
N CYS A 173 -10.32 -1.51 -9.63
CA CYS A 173 -10.60 -2.85 -9.10
C CYS A 173 -11.13 -3.80 -10.18
N SER A 174 -12.05 -3.33 -11.03
CA SER A 174 -12.64 -4.14 -12.10
C SER A 174 -11.63 -4.56 -13.18
N ALA A 175 -10.55 -3.78 -13.35
CA ALA A 175 -9.48 -4.07 -14.29
C ALA A 175 -8.44 -5.10 -13.76
N CYS A 176 -8.57 -5.56 -12.51
CA CYS A 176 -7.63 -6.44 -11.83
C CYS A 176 -8.24 -7.83 -11.54
N PRO A 177 -8.36 -8.72 -12.53
CA PRO A 177 -9.15 -9.95 -12.43
C PRO A 177 -8.61 -11.00 -11.44
N ILE A 178 -7.36 -10.87 -11.00
CA ILE A 178 -6.69 -11.79 -10.05
C ILE A 178 -6.21 -11.08 -8.79
N LEU A 179 -6.82 -9.93 -8.43
CA LEU A 179 -6.44 -9.18 -7.23
C LEU A 179 -6.79 -9.97 -5.97
N GLU A 180 -5.78 -10.23 -5.13
CA GLU A 180 -5.90 -11.03 -3.91
C GLU A 180 -5.73 -10.21 -2.63
N ASP A 181 -5.00 -9.10 -2.69
CA ASP A 181 -4.65 -8.28 -1.53
C ASP A 181 -4.91 -6.81 -1.84
N LEU A 182 -5.78 -6.18 -1.07
CA LEU A 182 -6.12 -4.77 -1.21
C LEU A 182 -5.93 -4.04 0.12
N LYS A 183 -5.10 -3.00 0.12
CA LYS A 183 -4.99 -2.06 1.22
C LYS A 183 -5.33 -0.65 0.75
N VAL A 184 -6.25 0.01 1.46
CA VAL A 184 -6.67 1.37 1.17
C VAL A 184 -6.65 2.18 2.46
N LEU A 185 -5.89 3.27 2.45
CA LEU A 185 -5.92 4.32 3.44
C LEU A 185 -6.54 5.55 2.79
N ARG A 186 -7.57 6.09 3.41
CA ARG A 186 -8.29 7.28 2.94
C ARG A 186 -8.41 8.29 4.05
N ASP A 187 -8.39 9.54 3.69
CA ASP A 187 -8.76 10.67 4.52
C ASP A 187 -10.08 11.31 4.03
N ASP A 188 -10.62 12.27 4.80
CA ASP A 188 -11.85 12.98 4.46
C ASP A 188 -11.65 14.03 3.34
N THR A 189 -10.45 14.18 2.80
CA THR A 189 -10.15 15.20 1.76
C THR A 189 -10.52 14.70 0.38
N ASP A 190 -10.72 13.39 0.21
CA ASP A 190 -11.18 12.84 -1.07
C ASP A 190 -12.70 13.06 -1.23
N ASN A 191 -13.13 13.23 -2.48
CA ASN A 191 -14.51 13.58 -2.85
C ASN A 191 -15.41 12.36 -3.13
N VAL A 192 -14.94 11.14 -2.84
CA VAL A 192 -15.69 9.91 -3.14
C VAL A 192 -16.57 9.51 -1.96
N THR A 193 -17.87 9.73 -2.06
CA THR A 193 -18.84 9.41 -1.00
C THR A 193 -19.30 7.96 -0.98
N ASN A 194 -19.27 7.25 -2.11
CA ASN A 194 -19.62 5.84 -2.21
C ASN A 194 -18.42 5.04 -2.75
N PHE A 195 -17.75 4.33 -1.85
CA PHE A 195 -16.55 3.57 -2.15
C PHE A 195 -16.88 2.10 -2.38
N LYS A 196 -16.79 1.66 -3.64
CA LYS A 196 -17.19 0.31 -4.04
C LYS A 196 -15.98 -0.59 -4.27
N ILE A 197 -15.86 -1.62 -3.45
CA ILE A 197 -14.88 -2.70 -3.58
C ILE A 197 -15.61 -3.91 -4.18
N ASN A 198 -15.46 -4.11 -5.49
CA ASN A 198 -16.01 -5.26 -6.18
C ASN A 198 -14.88 -6.11 -6.74
N VAL A 199 -14.38 -7.04 -5.93
CA VAL A 199 -13.22 -7.88 -6.22
C VAL A 199 -13.50 -9.32 -5.81
N PRO A 200 -14.06 -10.15 -6.71
CA PRO A 200 -14.44 -11.53 -6.39
C PRO A 200 -13.31 -12.44 -5.91
N THR A 201 -12.06 -12.11 -6.27
CA THR A 201 -10.85 -12.89 -5.95
C THR A 201 -10.13 -12.43 -4.67
N LEU A 202 -10.67 -11.39 -3.99
CA LEU A 202 -10.03 -10.77 -2.86
C LEU A 202 -9.99 -11.69 -1.64
N LYS A 203 -8.78 -11.94 -1.13
CA LYS A 203 -8.53 -12.74 0.07
C LYS A 203 -8.22 -11.89 1.28
N ARG A 204 -7.53 -10.76 1.10
CA ARG A 204 -7.14 -9.85 2.19
C ARG A 204 -7.58 -8.43 1.89
N LEU A 205 -8.27 -7.83 2.84
CA LEU A 205 -8.75 -6.46 2.75
C LEU A 205 -8.37 -5.67 4.00
N TYR A 206 -7.65 -4.56 3.79
CA TYR A 206 -7.29 -3.59 4.81
C TYR A 206 -7.91 -2.25 4.44
N ILE A 207 -8.75 -1.72 5.29
CA ILE A 207 -9.36 -0.40 5.13
C ILE A 207 -8.96 0.46 6.33
N GLU A 208 -8.40 1.62 6.04
CA GLU A 208 -8.07 2.63 7.03
C GLU A 208 -8.76 3.94 6.62
N LEU A 209 -9.63 4.44 7.49
CA LEU A 209 -10.39 5.67 7.30
C LEU A 209 -9.98 6.67 8.38
N VAL A 210 -9.18 7.67 8.00
CA VAL A 210 -8.71 8.72 8.89
C VAL A 210 -9.61 9.94 8.72
N SER A 211 -10.19 10.42 9.83
CA SER A 211 -10.98 11.66 9.82
C SER A 211 -10.08 12.84 10.19
N CYS A 212 -9.89 13.76 9.26
CA CYS A 212 -9.11 14.98 9.47
C CYS A 212 -10.00 16.22 9.68
N LEU A 213 -11.31 16.12 9.48
CA LEU A 213 -12.21 17.25 9.51
C LEU A 213 -12.89 17.44 10.86
N THR A 214 -12.89 18.69 11.36
CA THR A 214 -13.67 19.15 12.52
C THR A 214 -15.08 19.51 12.03
N GLY A 215 -15.98 18.55 11.87
CA GLY A 215 -17.35 18.81 11.42
C GLY A 215 -18.17 17.53 11.28
N GLU A 216 -19.46 17.66 10.91
CA GLU A 216 -20.24 16.48 10.56
C GLU A 216 -19.60 15.77 9.36
N PRO A 217 -19.21 14.51 9.52
CA PRO A 217 -18.60 13.78 8.42
C PRO A 217 -19.64 13.57 7.31
N PRO A 218 -19.25 13.70 6.05
CA PRO A 218 -20.13 13.41 4.93
C PRO A 218 -20.67 11.96 5.03
N ASP A 219 -21.91 11.74 4.59
CA ASP A 219 -22.50 10.40 4.57
C ASP A 219 -21.71 9.52 3.60
N PHE A 220 -20.76 8.79 4.17
CA PHE A 220 -19.78 8.00 3.46
C PHE A 220 -20.13 6.52 3.56
N LYS A 221 -20.22 5.84 2.42
CA LYS A 221 -20.56 4.41 2.34
C LYS A 221 -19.45 3.60 1.72
N VAL A 222 -19.13 2.45 2.32
CA VAL A 222 -18.25 1.43 1.74
C VAL A 222 -19.05 0.20 1.41
N GLU A 223 -19.16 -0.16 0.15
CA GLU A 223 -19.81 -1.38 -0.33
C GLU A 223 -18.75 -2.41 -0.72
N ILE A 224 -18.82 -3.61 -0.13
CA ILE A 224 -17.81 -4.66 -0.31
C ILE A 224 -18.45 -5.91 -0.90
N TYR A 225 -17.98 -6.32 -2.07
CA TYR A 225 -18.23 -7.62 -2.67
C TYR A 225 -16.91 -8.39 -2.80
N ALA A 226 -16.67 -9.30 -1.87
CA ALA A 226 -15.45 -10.12 -1.77
C ALA A 226 -15.79 -11.50 -1.20
N PRO A 227 -16.46 -12.38 -1.95
CA PRO A 227 -17.03 -13.64 -1.45
C PRO A 227 -15.99 -14.64 -0.92
N VAL A 228 -14.72 -14.53 -1.33
CA VAL A 228 -13.64 -15.41 -0.89
C VAL A 228 -12.71 -14.75 0.14
N LEU A 229 -13.18 -13.68 0.81
CA LEU A 229 -12.40 -12.96 1.80
C LEU A 229 -12.05 -13.85 2.99
N GLU A 230 -10.74 -13.94 3.28
CA GLU A 230 -10.16 -14.73 4.38
C GLU A 230 -9.73 -13.86 5.56
N TYR A 231 -9.25 -12.64 5.25
CA TYR A 231 -8.73 -11.67 6.22
C TYR A 231 -9.35 -10.30 6.01
N PHE A 232 -9.88 -9.71 7.08
CA PHE A 232 -10.41 -8.35 7.09
C PHE A 232 -9.80 -7.53 8.22
N ARG A 233 -9.27 -6.36 7.90
CA ARG A 233 -8.83 -5.38 8.89
C ARG A 233 -9.42 -4.02 8.59
N PHE A 234 -10.03 -3.45 9.62
CA PHE A 234 -10.55 -2.09 9.60
C PHE A 234 -9.88 -1.27 10.70
N TYR A 235 -9.47 -0.05 10.37
CA TYR A 235 -8.95 0.94 11.29
C TYR A 235 -9.58 2.29 11.01
N GLY A 236 -10.04 3.01 12.05
CA GLY A 236 -10.48 4.39 11.96
C GLY A 236 -11.94 4.63 12.33
N ASP A 237 -12.52 5.70 11.79
CA ASP A 237 -13.91 6.08 12.05
C ASP A 237 -14.88 5.15 11.30
N LEU A 238 -15.70 4.45 12.07
CA LEU A 238 -16.65 3.49 11.52
C LEU A 238 -17.75 4.19 10.75
N ARG A 239 -17.67 4.12 9.44
CA ARG A 239 -18.69 4.62 8.52
C ARG A 239 -19.73 3.52 8.20
N ASN A 240 -20.54 3.74 7.20
CA ASN A 240 -21.50 2.76 6.74
C ASN A 240 -20.83 1.70 5.86
N ILE A 241 -20.30 0.64 6.48
CA ILE A 241 -19.69 -0.51 5.79
C ILE A 241 -20.78 -1.55 5.55
N VAL A 242 -20.93 -1.99 4.31
CA VAL A 242 -21.91 -2.98 3.89
C VAL A 242 -21.21 -4.07 3.08
N PHE A 243 -21.29 -5.30 3.56
CA PHE A 243 -20.91 -6.47 2.77
C PHE A 243 -22.13 -6.91 1.94
N LEU A 244 -21.92 -7.08 0.62
CA LEU A 244 -22.98 -7.45 -0.31
C LEU A 244 -23.25 -8.96 -0.35
N GLU A 245 -22.29 -9.75 0.18
CA GLU A 245 -22.39 -11.22 0.27
C GLU A 245 -21.87 -11.69 1.63
N LYS A 246 -22.31 -12.88 2.05
CA LYS A 246 -21.81 -13.51 3.27
C LYS A 246 -20.34 -13.85 3.15
N LEU A 247 -19.59 -13.55 4.19
CA LEU A 247 -18.15 -13.83 4.29
C LEU A 247 -17.91 -15.28 4.75
N ALA A 248 -18.31 -16.25 3.92
CA ALA A 248 -18.24 -17.68 4.27
C ALA A 248 -16.81 -18.21 4.49
N HIS A 249 -15.81 -17.56 3.92
CA HIS A 249 -14.40 -17.95 4.00
C HIS A 249 -13.60 -17.13 5.01
N LEU A 250 -14.23 -16.20 5.74
CA LEU A 250 -13.54 -15.33 6.68
C LEU A 250 -12.91 -16.13 7.81
N VAL A 251 -11.61 -16.02 7.96
CA VAL A 251 -10.82 -16.67 9.02
C VAL A 251 -10.50 -15.70 10.14
N GLU A 252 -10.13 -14.47 9.79
CA GLU A 252 -9.62 -13.51 10.75
C GLU A 252 -10.16 -12.11 10.45
N ALA A 253 -10.62 -11.41 11.50
CA ALA A 253 -11.06 -10.03 11.41
C ALA A 253 -10.51 -9.18 12.56
N HIS A 254 -9.99 -8.01 12.23
CA HIS A 254 -9.49 -7.01 13.17
C HIS A 254 -10.22 -5.71 12.97
N ILE A 255 -10.89 -5.24 14.00
CA ILE A 255 -11.66 -3.99 13.99
C ILE A 255 -11.07 -3.06 15.04
N ASP A 256 -10.45 -2.00 14.58
CA ASP A 256 -9.87 -0.97 15.43
C ASP A 256 -10.61 0.35 15.15
N VAL A 257 -11.45 0.73 16.08
CA VAL A 257 -12.35 1.86 15.91
C VAL A 257 -11.78 3.08 16.60
N HIS A 258 -11.36 4.06 15.81
CA HIS A 258 -10.90 5.36 16.29
C HIS A 258 -11.89 6.45 15.92
N THR A 259 -12.16 7.32 16.87
CA THR A 259 -12.95 8.54 16.66
C THR A 259 -12.16 9.72 17.20
N ASP A 260 -11.64 10.55 16.32
CA ASP A 260 -10.88 11.74 16.72
C ASP A 260 -11.75 12.92 17.17
N ASN A 261 -13.06 12.81 17.03
CA ASN A 261 -13.99 13.93 17.23
C ASN A 261 -14.87 13.77 18.48
N ASP A 262 -15.00 14.87 19.25
CA ASP A 262 -15.97 15.04 20.36
C ASP A 262 -17.45 14.80 19.94
N TRP A 263 -17.73 14.72 18.63
CA TRP A 263 -19.04 14.47 18.04
C TRP A 263 -19.61 13.08 18.36
N VAL A 264 -18.78 12.11 18.75
CA VAL A 264 -19.23 10.76 19.15
C VAL A 264 -20.23 10.83 20.30
N ARG A 265 -20.12 11.80 21.21
CA ARG A 265 -21.08 11.98 22.32
C ARG A 265 -22.50 12.30 21.85
N VAL A 266 -22.65 12.88 20.66
CA VAL A 266 -23.97 13.24 20.12
C VAL A 266 -24.60 12.07 19.37
N PHE A 267 -23.76 11.16 18.82
CA PHE A 267 -24.20 10.05 17.96
C PHE A 267 -23.95 8.65 18.55
N GLU A 268 -23.69 8.52 19.86
CA GLU A 268 -23.42 7.24 20.54
C GLU A 268 -24.42 6.13 20.15
N PHE A 269 -25.68 6.47 19.97
CA PHE A 269 -26.73 5.51 19.64
C PHE A 269 -26.58 4.95 18.20
N TYR A 270 -26.30 5.80 17.23
CA TYR A 270 -26.11 5.39 15.82
C TYR A 270 -24.80 4.63 15.60
N TYR A 271 -23.80 4.90 16.44
CA TYR A 271 -22.51 4.27 16.36
C TYR A 271 -22.56 2.81 16.81
N GLY A 272 -23.26 2.54 17.91
CA GLY A 272 -23.49 1.18 18.40
C GLY A 272 -24.16 0.29 17.35
N ASP A 273 -25.17 0.80 16.65
CA ASP A 273 -25.86 0.08 15.59
C ASP A 273 -24.95 -0.27 14.41
N ARG A 274 -24.02 0.63 14.03
CA ARG A 274 -23.07 0.38 12.96
C ARG A 274 -22.05 -0.69 13.34
N VAL A 275 -21.51 -0.62 14.56
CA VAL A 275 -20.62 -1.65 15.11
C VAL A 275 -21.34 -2.99 15.14
N PHE A 276 -22.56 -3.03 15.67
CA PHE A 276 -23.35 -4.25 15.75
C PHE A 276 -23.63 -4.86 14.38
N LYS A 277 -24.03 -4.05 13.40
CA LYS A 277 -24.20 -4.51 12.01
C LYS A 277 -22.93 -5.13 11.47
N LEU A 278 -21.79 -4.45 11.62
CA LEU A 278 -20.49 -4.95 11.15
C LEU A 278 -20.15 -6.29 11.79
N LEU A 279 -20.28 -6.39 13.11
CA LEU A 279 -19.98 -7.63 13.84
C LEU A 279 -20.88 -8.80 13.44
N LYS A 280 -22.14 -8.52 13.13
CA LYS A 280 -23.06 -9.54 12.65
C LYS A 280 -22.64 -10.12 11.29
N GLU A 281 -22.07 -9.30 10.41
CA GLU A 281 -21.52 -9.76 9.14
C GLU A 281 -20.20 -10.57 9.31
N LEU A 282 -19.46 -10.31 10.39
CA LEU A 282 -18.18 -10.95 10.70
C LEU A 282 -18.32 -12.23 11.55
N ASN A 283 -19.52 -12.71 11.79
CA ASN A 283 -19.81 -13.83 12.70
C ASN A 283 -19.17 -15.17 12.31
N ASN A 284 -18.73 -15.32 11.04
CA ASN A 284 -18.01 -16.51 10.56
C ASN A 284 -16.50 -16.50 10.88
N ALA A 285 -15.95 -15.37 11.35
CA ALA A 285 -14.53 -15.27 11.67
C ALA A 285 -14.15 -16.23 12.80
N LYS A 286 -13.09 -17.01 12.62
CA LYS A 286 -12.52 -17.86 13.67
C LYS A 286 -11.77 -17.05 14.72
N PHE A 287 -11.20 -15.91 14.28
CA PHE A 287 -10.48 -14.97 15.12
C PHE A 287 -11.05 -13.57 14.89
N LEU A 288 -11.66 -13.02 15.92
CA LEU A 288 -12.19 -11.65 15.89
C LEU A 288 -11.53 -10.85 17.00
N SER A 289 -10.83 -9.76 16.65
CA SER A 289 -10.30 -8.81 17.60
C SER A 289 -10.93 -7.43 17.40
N ILE A 290 -11.32 -6.80 18.50
CA ILE A 290 -11.95 -5.49 18.50
C ILE A 290 -11.20 -4.62 19.48
N PHE A 291 -10.67 -3.50 18.99
CA PHE A 291 -9.98 -2.49 19.78
C PHE A 291 -10.82 -1.21 19.77
N PRO A 292 -11.40 -0.81 20.90
CA PRO A 292 -11.94 0.54 21.05
C PRO A 292 -10.73 1.47 21.22
N GLY A 293 -10.57 2.43 20.31
CA GLY A 293 -9.40 3.31 20.22
C GLY A 293 -8.89 3.91 21.55
N ASP A 294 -7.59 4.17 21.58
CA ASP A 294 -6.78 4.49 22.77
C ASP A 294 -6.97 5.88 23.40
N LYS A 295 -7.92 6.70 22.93
CA LYS A 295 -8.17 7.97 23.61
C LYS A 295 -9.21 7.79 24.71
N GLU A 296 -8.83 8.16 25.94
CA GLU A 296 -9.69 8.48 27.09
C GLU A 296 -10.72 9.60 26.79
N VAL A 297 -11.43 9.52 25.68
CA VAL A 297 -12.66 10.25 25.50
C VAL A 297 -13.70 9.45 26.24
N GLY A 298 -14.16 9.93 27.38
CA GLY A 298 -15.05 9.40 28.40
C GLY A 298 -16.24 8.52 28.02
N VAL A 299 -16.18 7.80 26.93
CA VAL A 299 -17.01 6.65 26.60
C VAL A 299 -16.39 5.48 27.35
N ARG A 300 -16.98 5.14 28.46
CA ARG A 300 -16.52 3.99 29.26
C ARG A 300 -16.45 2.79 28.32
N PRO A 301 -15.29 2.15 28.15
CA PRO A 301 -15.14 0.94 27.31
C PRO A 301 -16.12 -0.16 27.68
N HIS A 302 -16.59 -0.13 28.92
CA HIS A 302 -17.65 -0.99 29.46
C HIS A 302 -18.96 -0.95 28.66
N PHE A 303 -19.38 0.17 28.04
CA PHE A 303 -20.69 0.24 27.42
C PHE A 303 -20.72 -0.47 26.04
N ILE A 304 -19.69 -0.29 25.23
CA ILE A 304 -19.60 -0.97 23.92
C ILE A 304 -19.32 -2.45 24.11
N PHE A 305 -18.39 -2.79 25.04
CA PHE A 305 -18.04 -4.17 25.34
C PHE A 305 -19.23 -4.95 25.95
N TRP A 306 -20.00 -4.33 26.85
CA TRP A 306 -21.16 -4.99 27.46
C TRP A 306 -22.35 -5.13 26.50
N HIS A 307 -22.64 -4.16 25.63
CA HIS A 307 -23.71 -4.32 24.64
C HIS A 307 -23.36 -5.36 23.58
N VAL A 308 -22.13 -5.40 23.11
CA VAL A 308 -21.66 -6.41 22.17
C VAL A 308 -21.57 -7.79 22.85
N PHE A 309 -21.07 -7.86 24.08
CA PHE A 309 -20.94 -9.12 24.82
C PHE A 309 -22.31 -9.69 25.25
N LEU A 310 -23.24 -8.86 25.67
CA LEU A 310 -24.59 -9.30 26.07
C LEU A 310 -25.41 -9.75 24.86
N SER A 311 -25.28 -9.14 23.69
CA SER A 311 -26.01 -9.60 22.49
C SER A 311 -25.48 -10.91 21.93
N PHE A 312 -24.18 -11.18 22.03
CA PHE A 312 -23.61 -12.50 21.66
C PHE A 312 -24.08 -13.62 22.60
N PHE A 313 -24.32 -13.33 23.89
CA PHE A 313 -24.78 -14.34 24.88
C PHE A 313 -26.31 -14.51 24.92
N VAL A 314 -27.07 -13.52 24.48
CA VAL A 314 -28.56 -13.62 24.52
C VAL A 314 -29.11 -14.41 23.34
N ASP A 315 -28.46 -14.40 22.18
CA ASP A 315 -28.92 -15.19 21.01
C ASP A 315 -28.52 -16.68 21.05
N GLU A 316 -27.60 -17.10 21.96
CA GLU A 316 -27.32 -18.54 22.17
C GLU A 316 -28.19 -19.23 23.24
N TYR A 317 -29.02 -18.49 23.96
CA TYR A 317 -29.84 -19.03 25.07
C TYR A 317 -31.36 -18.70 24.97
N CYS A 318 -31.84 -18.26 23.81
CA CYS A 318 -33.28 -18.13 23.54
C CYS A 318 -33.74 -19.01 22.39
#